data_55213344e3872b261597010edc920d72
#
_entry.id   55213344e3872b261597010edc920d72
#
_cell.length_a   1.000
_cell.length_b   1.000
_cell.length_c   1.000
_cell.angle_alpha   90.00
_cell.angle_beta   90.00
_cell.angle_gamma   90.00
#
_symmetry.space_group_name_H-M   'P 1'
#
loop_
_entity.id
_entity.type
_entity.pdbx_description
1 polymer ?
#
loop_
_entity_poly.entity_id
_entity_poly.type
_entity_poly.pdbx_seq_one_letter_code
_entity_poly.pdbx_strand_id
1 'polypeptide(L)'
;MSFNLNEVAAFLDLNPDTIRYYVREGLISPAKNAENNYREFSSEDVLKISDIIFYRYMGLSISTIKKIFGGIPVEDIGDVIEESERDLLEKIKEYTLALEELQQWKRHYREELTKLGTFSIGVKPKCMRVRNYFSDEDHLVTYLKEEMNIEKEDWGGVSVSFLVDLNEEPLTLRRYISLKSTESNTLNNSSKDVITEPEEYCLITYEYMSREPEELVRPVIEYARDKGIELTGKIYGIERTNYYVDGERRWVCAIYAPLKHPEKYMSI
;
A
#
# COMPACT_ATOMS: atom_id res chain seq x y z
N MET A 1 -41.03 -12.97 29.33
CA MET A 1 -40.06 -12.02 29.91
C MET A 1 -39.70 -11.08 28.77
N SER A 2 -39.83 -9.77 28.97
CA SER A 2 -39.45 -8.79 27.95
C SER A 2 -38.35 -7.91 28.46
N PHE A 3 -37.50 -7.44 27.57
CA PHE A 3 -36.33 -6.63 27.84
C PHE A 3 -36.38 -5.33 27.01
N ASN A 4 -35.89 -4.25 27.57
CA ASN A 4 -35.67 -3.04 26.78
C ASN A 4 -34.35 -3.10 26.03
N LEU A 5 -34.15 -2.16 25.09
CA LEU A 5 -32.95 -2.10 24.24
C LEU A 5 -31.64 -2.05 25.04
N ASN A 6 -31.63 -1.24 26.11
CA ASN A 6 -30.39 -1.05 26.89
C ASN A 6 -30.07 -2.28 27.75
N GLU A 7 -31.07 -3.00 28.24
CA GLU A 7 -30.90 -4.27 28.95
C GLU A 7 -30.29 -5.33 28.03
N VAL A 8 -30.82 -5.46 26.80
CA VAL A 8 -30.28 -6.39 25.80
C VAL A 8 -28.86 -6.02 25.40
N ALA A 9 -28.60 -4.73 25.18
CA ALA A 9 -27.28 -4.24 24.82
C ALA A 9 -26.26 -4.52 25.94
N ALA A 10 -26.61 -4.25 27.18
CA ALA A 10 -25.75 -4.54 28.34
C ALA A 10 -25.50 -6.03 28.54
N PHE A 11 -26.55 -6.86 28.35
CA PHE A 11 -26.45 -8.31 28.51
C PHE A 11 -25.53 -8.97 27.47
N LEU A 12 -25.60 -8.51 26.22
CA LEU A 12 -24.83 -9.05 25.09
C LEU A 12 -23.53 -8.30 24.79
N ASP A 13 -23.18 -7.32 25.62
CA ASP A 13 -22.01 -6.43 25.43
C ASP A 13 -21.98 -5.77 24.02
N LEU A 14 -23.14 -5.26 23.60
CA LEU A 14 -23.32 -4.61 22.31
C LEU A 14 -23.62 -3.12 22.46
N ASN A 15 -23.20 -2.34 21.43
CA ASN A 15 -23.72 -1.01 21.28
C ASN A 15 -25.22 -1.04 20.94
N PRO A 16 -26.10 -0.27 21.60
CA PRO A 16 -27.52 -0.18 21.25
C PRO A 16 -27.79 0.10 19.76
N ASP A 17 -26.91 0.85 19.09
CA ASP A 17 -27.03 1.14 17.67
C ASP A 17 -26.85 -0.12 16.80
N THR A 18 -26.05 -1.07 17.24
CA THR A 18 -25.88 -2.36 16.57
C THR A 18 -27.21 -3.15 16.59
N ILE A 19 -27.90 -3.16 17.73
CA ILE A 19 -29.21 -3.82 17.84
C ILE A 19 -30.25 -3.09 16.98
N ARG A 20 -30.25 -1.73 16.97
CA ARG A 20 -31.12 -0.94 16.09
C ARG A 20 -30.85 -1.24 14.61
N TYR A 21 -29.57 -1.44 14.26
CA TYR A 21 -29.19 -1.85 12.92
C TYR A 21 -29.77 -3.22 12.55
N TYR A 22 -29.68 -4.22 13.42
CA TYR A 22 -30.29 -5.55 13.18
C TYR A 22 -31.78 -5.49 13.01
N VAL A 23 -32.50 -4.65 13.79
CA VAL A 23 -33.92 -4.40 13.59
C VAL A 23 -34.23 -3.75 12.27
N ARG A 24 -33.44 -2.73 11.87
CA ARG A 24 -33.59 -2.04 10.58
C ARG A 24 -33.36 -2.98 9.40
N GLU A 25 -32.39 -3.88 9.54
CA GLU A 25 -32.11 -4.90 8.56
C GLU A 25 -33.16 -6.03 8.53
N GLY A 26 -34.10 -6.05 9.45
CA GLY A 26 -35.14 -7.07 9.50
C GLY A 26 -34.69 -8.45 10.00
N LEU A 27 -33.52 -8.54 10.64
CA LEU A 27 -33.03 -9.77 11.28
C LEU A 27 -33.81 -10.12 12.52
N ILE A 28 -34.29 -9.14 13.27
CA ILE A 28 -35.14 -9.25 14.44
C ILE A 28 -36.31 -8.29 14.33
N SER A 29 -37.47 -8.66 14.91
CA SER A 29 -38.71 -7.88 14.83
C SER A 29 -39.37 -7.76 16.23
N PRO A 30 -38.72 -7.03 17.16
CA PRO A 30 -39.24 -6.89 18.52
C PRO A 30 -40.61 -6.23 18.52
N ALA A 31 -41.48 -6.66 19.44
CA ALA A 31 -42.79 -6.07 19.63
C ALA A 31 -42.69 -4.60 20.05
N LYS A 32 -43.74 -3.81 19.76
CA LYS A 32 -43.87 -2.46 20.30
C LYS A 32 -44.82 -2.52 21.50
N ASN A 33 -44.38 -1.92 22.60
CA ASN A 33 -45.25 -1.73 23.75
C ASN A 33 -46.40 -0.79 23.38
N ALA A 34 -47.64 -1.20 23.68
CA ALA A 34 -48.84 -0.46 23.31
C ALA A 34 -49.01 0.88 24.05
N GLU A 35 -48.39 1.02 25.23
CA GLU A 35 -48.56 2.21 26.08
C GLU A 35 -47.56 3.33 25.75
N ASN A 36 -46.33 2.95 25.43
CA ASN A 36 -45.24 3.93 25.28
C ASN A 36 -44.53 3.86 23.93
N ASN A 37 -44.95 2.97 23.03
CA ASN A 37 -44.40 2.76 21.69
C ASN A 37 -42.90 2.36 21.65
N TYR A 38 -42.30 2.00 22.79
CA TYR A 38 -40.92 1.48 22.84
C TYR A 38 -40.88 0.01 22.40
N ARG A 39 -39.74 -0.39 21.87
CA ARG A 39 -39.50 -1.78 21.47
C ARG A 39 -39.26 -2.66 22.72
N GLU A 40 -39.91 -3.76 22.77
CA GLU A 40 -39.75 -4.82 23.77
C GLU A 40 -39.22 -6.08 23.11
N PHE A 41 -38.09 -6.56 23.61
CA PHE A 41 -37.39 -7.71 23.10
C PHE A 41 -37.81 -8.93 23.92
N SER A 42 -38.28 -9.97 23.26
CA SER A 42 -38.54 -11.28 23.88
C SER A 42 -37.23 -12.05 24.14
N SER A 43 -37.30 -13.11 24.93
CA SER A 43 -36.16 -14.03 25.10
C SER A 43 -35.72 -14.62 23.76
N GLU A 44 -36.66 -14.86 22.84
CA GLU A 44 -36.36 -15.34 21.49
C GLU A 44 -35.58 -14.30 20.66
N ASP A 45 -35.95 -13.02 20.76
CA ASP A 45 -35.19 -11.95 20.11
C ASP A 45 -33.76 -11.89 20.64
N VAL A 46 -33.56 -12.05 21.94
CA VAL A 46 -32.21 -12.06 22.55
C VAL A 46 -31.38 -13.23 22.03
N LEU A 47 -31.97 -14.44 21.93
CA LEU A 47 -31.31 -15.62 21.36
C LEU A 47 -30.96 -15.39 19.88
N LYS A 48 -31.87 -14.84 19.09
CA LYS A 48 -31.60 -14.49 17.69
C LYS A 48 -30.44 -13.47 17.55
N ILE A 49 -30.35 -12.49 18.44
CA ILE A 49 -29.21 -11.55 18.45
C ILE A 49 -27.94 -12.31 18.79
N SER A 50 -27.96 -13.24 19.73
CA SER A 50 -26.80 -14.08 20.05
C SER A 50 -26.34 -14.92 18.86
N ASP A 51 -27.28 -15.50 18.09
CA ASP A 51 -26.98 -16.23 16.87
C ASP A 51 -26.36 -15.31 15.80
N ILE A 52 -26.86 -14.07 15.67
CA ILE A 52 -26.27 -13.07 14.77
C ILE A 52 -24.81 -12.76 15.18
N ILE A 53 -24.56 -12.56 16.48
CA ILE A 53 -23.22 -12.34 17.01
C ILE A 53 -22.30 -13.49 16.64
N PHE A 54 -22.74 -14.72 16.84
CA PHE A 54 -22.00 -15.94 16.53
C PHE A 54 -21.66 -16.02 15.03
N TYR A 55 -22.61 -15.81 14.14
CA TYR A 55 -22.36 -15.78 12.70
C TYR A 55 -21.46 -14.65 12.28
N ARG A 56 -21.61 -13.47 12.87
CA ARG A 56 -20.71 -12.32 12.61
C ARG A 56 -19.28 -12.58 13.08
N TYR A 57 -19.10 -13.27 14.20
CA TYR A 57 -17.78 -13.69 14.67
C TYR A 57 -17.09 -14.63 13.68
N MET A 58 -17.84 -15.51 13.03
CA MET A 58 -17.34 -16.36 11.94
C MET A 58 -17.14 -15.62 10.60
N GLY A 59 -17.36 -14.31 10.55
CA GLY A 59 -17.15 -13.51 9.35
C GLY A 59 -18.31 -13.44 8.37
N LEU A 60 -19.45 -14.12 8.65
CA LEU A 60 -20.60 -14.10 7.74
C LEU A 60 -21.16 -12.69 7.58
N SER A 61 -21.54 -12.34 6.36
CA SER A 61 -22.17 -11.07 6.05
C SER A 61 -23.60 -11.01 6.58
N ILE A 62 -24.13 -9.81 6.80
CA ILE A 62 -25.55 -9.63 7.17
C ILE A 62 -26.48 -10.22 6.12
N SER A 63 -26.16 -10.11 4.85
CA SER A 63 -26.93 -10.70 3.75
C SER A 63 -26.96 -12.22 3.83
N THR A 64 -25.85 -12.83 4.16
CA THR A 64 -25.74 -14.30 4.38
C THR A 64 -26.56 -14.75 5.58
N ILE A 65 -26.47 -14.03 6.71
CA ILE A 65 -27.26 -14.31 7.90
C ILE A 65 -28.76 -14.19 7.62
N LYS A 66 -29.18 -13.20 6.84
CA LYS A 66 -30.59 -13.09 6.39
C LYS A 66 -31.07 -14.29 5.60
N LYS A 67 -30.23 -14.82 4.69
CA LYS A 67 -30.54 -16.03 3.94
C LYS A 67 -30.75 -17.21 4.88
N ILE A 68 -29.83 -17.40 5.83
CA ILE A 68 -29.94 -18.49 6.85
C ILE A 68 -31.23 -18.36 7.66
N PHE A 69 -31.54 -17.17 8.17
CA PHE A 69 -32.76 -16.92 8.95
C PHE A 69 -34.04 -16.99 8.11
N GLY A 70 -33.95 -16.72 6.81
CA GLY A 70 -35.04 -16.86 5.85
C GLY A 70 -35.40 -18.29 5.48
N GLY A 71 -34.64 -19.28 5.98
CA GLY A 71 -34.94 -20.70 5.81
C GLY A 71 -34.37 -21.28 4.50
N ILE A 72 -33.07 -21.16 4.29
CA ILE A 72 -32.42 -21.95 3.23
C ILE A 72 -32.52 -23.43 3.53
N PRO A 73 -32.59 -24.31 2.51
CA PRO A 73 -32.52 -25.75 2.71
C PRO A 73 -31.28 -26.15 3.51
N VAL A 74 -31.42 -27.14 4.39
CA VAL A 74 -30.32 -27.60 5.26
C VAL A 74 -29.13 -28.09 4.44
N GLU A 75 -29.39 -28.68 3.28
CA GLU A 75 -28.39 -29.12 2.31
C GLU A 75 -27.56 -27.97 1.72
N ASP A 76 -28.11 -26.75 1.62
CA ASP A 76 -27.45 -25.59 1.05
C ASP A 76 -26.63 -24.80 2.09
N ILE A 77 -26.75 -25.12 3.39
CA ILE A 77 -26.00 -24.44 4.46
C ILE A 77 -24.48 -24.66 4.27
N GLY A 78 -24.10 -25.87 3.83
CA GLY A 78 -22.69 -26.21 3.53
C GLY A 78 -22.08 -25.25 2.52
N ASP A 79 -22.75 -25.01 1.40
CA ASP A 79 -22.27 -24.14 0.31
C ASP A 79 -22.10 -22.69 0.79
N VAL A 80 -23.02 -22.21 1.63
CA VAL A 80 -22.95 -20.85 2.22
C VAL A 80 -21.75 -20.70 3.16
N ILE A 81 -21.44 -21.76 3.92
CA ILE A 81 -20.27 -21.76 4.82
C ILE A 81 -18.98 -21.80 3.99
N GLU A 82 -18.91 -22.63 2.95
CA GLU A 82 -17.76 -22.73 2.06
C GLU A 82 -17.50 -21.42 1.30
N GLU A 83 -18.54 -20.71 0.85
CA GLU A 83 -18.42 -19.38 0.25
C GLU A 83 -17.81 -18.38 1.25
N SER A 84 -18.30 -18.38 2.47
CA SER A 84 -17.80 -17.50 3.53
C SER A 84 -16.36 -17.82 3.94
N GLU A 85 -15.97 -19.09 3.93
CA GLU A 85 -14.59 -19.53 4.17
C GLU A 85 -13.65 -19.02 3.07
N ARG A 86 -14.04 -19.12 1.78
CA ARG A 86 -13.26 -18.57 0.66
C ARG A 86 -13.06 -17.07 0.79
N ASP A 87 -14.12 -16.32 1.11
CA ASP A 87 -14.05 -14.88 1.34
C ASP A 87 -13.07 -14.51 2.48
N LEU A 88 -13.05 -15.30 3.55
CA LEU A 88 -12.13 -15.11 4.66
C LEU A 88 -10.68 -15.40 4.28
N LEU A 89 -10.45 -16.50 3.54
CA LEU A 89 -9.11 -16.85 3.04
C LEU A 89 -8.55 -15.77 2.10
N GLU A 90 -9.40 -15.20 1.25
CA GLU A 90 -9.00 -14.08 0.39
C GLU A 90 -8.60 -12.85 1.20
N LYS A 91 -9.40 -12.46 2.20
CA LYS A 91 -9.06 -11.35 3.10
C LYS A 91 -7.78 -11.60 3.90
N ILE A 92 -7.56 -12.83 4.39
CA ILE A 92 -6.32 -13.21 5.08
C ILE A 92 -5.14 -13.00 4.15
N LYS A 93 -5.25 -13.42 2.88
CA LYS A 93 -4.20 -13.20 1.87
C LYS A 93 -3.94 -11.70 1.64
N GLU A 94 -4.99 -10.90 1.46
CA GLU A 94 -4.87 -9.44 1.31
C GLU A 94 -4.18 -8.79 2.53
N TYR A 95 -4.62 -9.12 3.75
CA TYR A 95 -4.02 -8.56 4.97
C TYR A 95 -2.58 -9.04 5.19
N THR A 96 -2.25 -10.27 4.78
CA THR A 96 -0.88 -10.77 4.86
C THR A 96 0.04 -9.95 3.94
N LEU A 97 -0.37 -9.72 2.69
CA LEU A 97 0.37 -8.87 1.75
C LEU A 97 0.50 -7.43 2.26
N ALA A 98 -0.58 -6.87 2.77
CA ALA A 98 -0.55 -5.52 3.35
C ALA A 98 0.39 -5.42 4.57
N LEU A 99 0.45 -6.46 5.40
CA LEU A 99 1.37 -6.53 6.54
C LEU A 99 2.84 -6.63 6.08
N GLU A 100 3.12 -7.42 5.07
CA GLU A 100 4.46 -7.54 4.48
C GLU A 100 4.92 -6.20 3.91
N GLU A 101 4.09 -5.50 3.15
CA GLU A 101 4.37 -4.16 2.63
C GLU A 101 4.62 -3.15 3.77
N LEU A 102 3.78 -3.16 4.81
CA LEU A 102 3.96 -2.29 5.97
C LEU A 102 5.28 -2.56 6.70
N GLN A 103 5.68 -3.84 6.83
CA GLN A 103 6.95 -4.22 7.44
C GLN A 103 8.14 -3.81 6.58
N GLN A 104 8.05 -3.91 5.25
CA GLN A 104 9.05 -3.40 4.33
C GLN A 104 9.18 -1.89 4.45
N TRP A 105 8.05 -1.17 4.40
CA TRP A 105 8.03 0.28 4.55
C TRP A 105 8.66 0.74 5.87
N LYS A 106 8.35 0.04 6.99
CA LYS A 106 8.95 0.31 8.31
C LYS A 106 10.47 0.13 8.32
N ARG A 107 11.00 -0.90 7.63
CA ARG A 107 12.44 -1.13 7.51
C ARG A 107 13.09 -0.01 6.69
N HIS A 108 12.56 0.28 5.50
CA HIS A 108 13.08 1.32 4.63
C HIS A 108 13.07 2.68 5.32
N TYR A 109 11.96 3.06 5.95
CA TYR A 109 11.84 4.32 6.66
C TYR A 109 12.93 4.51 7.73
N ARG A 110 13.21 3.47 8.53
CA ARG A 110 14.25 3.55 9.55
C ARG A 110 15.65 3.62 8.96
N GLU A 111 15.94 2.81 7.96
CA GLU A 111 17.27 2.76 7.33
C GLU A 111 17.56 4.03 6.55
N GLU A 112 16.62 4.53 5.80
CA GLU A 112 16.79 5.71 4.95
C GLU A 112 17.00 6.98 5.75
N LEU A 113 16.19 7.20 6.80
CA LEU A 113 16.37 8.38 7.67
C LEU A 113 17.68 8.35 8.45
N THR A 114 18.16 7.17 8.85
CA THR A 114 19.46 7.06 9.55
C THR A 114 20.66 7.24 8.62
N LYS A 115 20.45 7.07 7.30
CA LYS A 115 21.50 7.18 6.28
C LYS A 115 21.46 8.51 5.52
N LEU A 116 20.55 9.42 5.86
CA LEU A 116 20.48 10.74 5.22
C LEU A 116 21.85 11.45 5.28
N GLY A 117 22.30 11.94 4.13
CA GLY A 117 23.59 12.63 4.01
C GLY A 117 24.83 11.74 4.22
N THR A 118 24.62 10.41 4.37
CA THR A 118 25.76 9.48 4.46
C THR A 118 26.03 8.81 3.12
N PHE A 119 27.29 8.47 2.85
CA PHE A 119 27.71 7.86 1.61
C PHE A 119 28.22 6.43 1.82
N SER A 120 27.87 5.55 0.91
CA SER A 120 28.34 4.17 0.87
C SER A 120 28.56 3.69 -0.55
N ILE A 121 29.38 2.67 -0.73
CA ILE A 121 29.49 1.98 -2.02
C ILE A 121 28.67 0.71 -1.93
N GLY A 122 27.86 0.49 -2.97
CA GLY A 122 26.97 -0.65 -3.03
C GLY A 122 26.43 -0.87 -4.44
N VAL A 123 25.48 -1.78 -4.56
CA VAL A 123 24.87 -2.17 -5.83
C VAL A 123 23.51 -1.48 -5.99
N LYS A 124 23.33 -0.72 -7.08
CA LYS A 124 22.00 -0.32 -7.55
C LYS A 124 21.28 -1.57 -8.02
N PRO A 125 20.11 -1.90 -7.46
CA PRO A 125 19.41 -3.11 -7.86
C PRO A 125 18.96 -3.01 -9.33
N LYS A 126 18.86 -4.18 -9.97
CA LYS A 126 18.19 -4.32 -11.26
C LYS A 126 16.77 -3.80 -11.14
N CYS A 127 16.36 -2.94 -12.05
CA CYS A 127 14.98 -2.47 -12.11
C CYS A 127 14.47 -2.46 -13.57
N MET A 128 13.16 -2.46 -13.70
CA MET A 128 12.49 -2.16 -14.96
C MET A 128 11.99 -0.73 -14.90
N ARG A 129 12.03 -0.02 -16.00
CA ARG A 129 11.46 1.31 -16.11
C ARG A 129 10.70 1.51 -17.41
N VAL A 130 9.72 2.39 -17.41
CA VAL A 130 9.13 2.86 -18.66
C VAL A 130 10.15 3.72 -19.42
N ARG A 131 10.07 3.68 -20.75
CA ARG A 131 10.99 4.44 -21.63
C ARG A 131 10.76 5.95 -21.54
N ASN A 132 9.51 6.34 -21.29
CA ASN A 132 9.11 7.75 -21.30
C ASN A 132 9.67 8.50 -20.08
N TYR A 133 10.08 9.74 -20.34
CA TYR A 133 10.42 10.71 -19.31
C TYR A 133 9.30 11.73 -19.19
N PHE A 134 9.08 12.23 -18.00
CA PHE A 134 8.03 13.19 -17.67
C PHE A 134 8.66 14.54 -17.27
N SER A 135 8.15 15.62 -17.84
CA SER A 135 8.63 16.98 -17.56
C SER A 135 8.12 17.51 -16.22
N ASP A 136 6.94 17.07 -15.82
CA ASP A 136 6.23 17.55 -14.64
C ASP A 136 5.33 16.46 -14.03
N GLU A 137 4.71 16.77 -12.91
CA GLU A 137 3.86 15.85 -12.15
C GLU A 137 2.51 15.61 -12.86
N ASP A 138 1.96 16.61 -13.54
CA ASP A 138 0.68 16.49 -14.24
C ASP A 138 0.78 15.51 -15.40
N HIS A 139 1.87 15.58 -16.15
CA HIS A 139 2.17 14.66 -17.24
C HIS A 139 2.37 13.23 -16.72
N LEU A 140 3.09 13.07 -15.59
CA LEU A 140 3.26 11.78 -14.93
C LEU A 140 1.91 11.17 -14.51
N VAL A 141 1.05 11.96 -13.85
CA VAL A 141 -0.28 11.51 -13.38
C VAL A 141 -1.17 11.14 -14.57
N THR A 142 -1.14 11.92 -15.64
CA THR A 142 -1.90 11.63 -16.86
C THR A 142 -1.47 10.30 -17.48
N TYR A 143 -0.16 10.05 -17.57
CA TYR A 143 0.38 8.79 -18.08
C TYR A 143 -0.04 7.58 -17.23
N LEU A 144 0.07 7.70 -15.90
CA LEU A 144 -0.36 6.66 -14.98
C LEU A 144 -1.84 6.29 -15.15
N LYS A 145 -2.69 7.31 -15.37
CA LYS A 145 -4.13 7.15 -15.53
C LYS A 145 -4.54 6.58 -16.89
N GLU A 146 -3.92 7.07 -17.96
CA GLU A 146 -4.43 6.85 -19.33
C GLU A 146 -3.70 5.72 -20.07
N GLU A 147 -2.42 5.50 -19.76
CA GLU A 147 -1.61 4.55 -20.52
C GLU A 147 -1.22 3.31 -19.72
N MET A 148 -0.96 3.44 -18.42
CA MET A 148 -0.51 2.29 -17.63
C MET A 148 -1.64 1.41 -17.12
N ASN A 149 -2.85 1.95 -16.92
CA ASN A 149 -4.01 1.23 -16.38
C ASN A 149 -3.64 0.27 -15.24
N ILE A 150 -2.94 0.82 -14.23
CA ILE A 150 -2.37 0.02 -13.13
C ILE A 150 -3.49 -0.48 -12.24
N GLU A 151 -3.57 -1.78 -12.04
CA GLU A 151 -4.48 -2.39 -11.09
C GLU A 151 -4.08 -1.99 -9.65
N LYS A 152 -5.07 -1.96 -8.75
CA LYS A 152 -4.86 -1.51 -7.36
C LYS A 152 -3.74 -2.28 -6.64
N GLU A 153 -3.64 -3.57 -6.92
CA GLU A 153 -2.69 -4.52 -6.33
C GLU A 153 -1.24 -4.25 -6.77
N ASP A 154 -1.06 -3.66 -7.95
CA ASP A 154 0.26 -3.41 -8.55
C ASP A 154 0.87 -2.06 -8.15
N TRP A 155 0.10 -1.16 -7.49
CA TRP A 155 0.59 0.14 -7.07
C TRP A 155 1.81 0.09 -6.15
N GLY A 156 1.89 -0.92 -5.28
CA GLY A 156 3.06 -1.14 -4.41
C GLY A 156 4.36 -1.45 -5.17
N GLY A 157 4.26 -1.87 -6.43
CA GLY A 157 5.38 -2.14 -7.33
C GLY A 157 5.87 -0.94 -8.14
N VAL A 158 5.18 0.20 -8.08
CA VAL A 158 5.46 1.40 -8.88
C VAL A 158 6.23 2.42 -8.04
N SER A 159 7.30 2.98 -8.61
CA SER A 159 8.08 4.04 -7.97
C SER A 159 8.37 5.15 -8.98
N VAL A 160 8.33 6.38 -8.52
CA VAL A 160 8.85 7.51 -9.30
C VAL A 160 10.37 7.54 -9.14
N SER A 161 11.05 7.71 -10.25
CA SER A 161 12.50 7.74 -10.33
C SER A 161 12.93 8.90 -11.19
N PHE A 162 14.22 9.28 -11.10
CA PHE A 162 14.78 10.31 -11.91
C PHE A 162 16.19 9.98 -12.42
N LEU A 163 16.57 10.66 -13.47
CA LEU A 163 17.91 10.66 -14.06
C LEU A 163 18.40 12.10 -14.21
N VAL A 164 19.64 12.34 -13.80
CA VAL A 164 20.41 13.54 -14.14
C VAL A 164 21.67 13.09 -14.89
N ASP A 165 21.90 13.64 -16.07
CA ASP A 165 23.14 13.43 -16.84
C ASP A 165 24.07 14.62 -16.61
N LEU A 166 25.22 14.39 -15.99
CA LEU A 166 26.19 15.42 -15.66
C LEU A 166 26.95 15.99 -16.89
N ASN A 167 26.76 15.37 -18.06
CA ASN A 167 27.34 15.86 -19.32
C ASN A 167 26.42 16.85 -20.03
N GLU A 168 25.24 17.14 -19.49
CA GLU A 168 24.30 18.12 -20.06
C GLU A 168 24.42 19.47 -19.35
N GLU A 169 24.33 20.55 -20.11
CA GLU A 169 24.22 21.92 -19.61
C GLU A 169 23.07 22.66 -20.31
N PRO A 170 22.09 23.16 -19.57
CA PRO A 170 21.91 23.01 -18.10
C PRO A 170 21.56 21.59 -17.69
N LEU A 171 21.83 21.26 -16.42
CA LEU A 171 21.41 19.97 -15.86
C LEU A 171 19.87 19.83 -15.92
N THR A 172 19.42 18.67 -16.31
CA THR A 172 17.99 18.40 -16.45
C THR A 172 17.57 17.20 -15.58
N LEU A 173 16.54 17.39 -14.76
CA LEU A 173 15.92 16.33 -13.98
C LEU A 173 14.85 15.63 -14.84
N ARG A 174 15.14 14.42 -15.29
CA ARG A 174 14.22 13.61 -16.08
C ARG A 174 13.54 12.59 -15.18
N ARG A 175 12.24 12.73 -14.95
CA ARG A 175 11.46 11.78 -14.18
C ARG A 175 10.96 10.64 -15.04
N TYR A 176 10.88 9.44 -14.45
CA TYR A 176 10.33 8.25 -15.10
C TYR A 176 9.73 7.30 -14.07
N ILE A 177 8.97 6.30 -14.53
CA ILE A 177 8.39 5.28 -13.66
C ILE A 177 9.29 4.06 -13.65
N SER A 178 9.67 3.62 -12.45
CA SER A 178 10.34 2.35 -12.21
C SER A 178 9.35 1.32 -11.68
N LEU A 179 9.53 0.08 -12.11
CA LEU A 179 8.74 -1.07 -11.72
C LEU A 179 9.63 -2.05 -10.94
N LYS A 180 9.16 -2.50 -9.78
CA LYS A 180 9.83 -3.60 -9.07
C LYS A 180 9.78 -4.85 -9.96
N SER A 181 10.91 -5.52 -10.12
CA SER A 181 10.98 -6.82 -10.82
C SER A 181 10.42 -7.91 -9.92
N THR A 182 9.11 -8.11 -9.93
CA THR A 182 8.46 -9.27 -9.32
C THR A 182 8.00 -10.20 -10.43
N GLU A 183 8.12 -11.51 -10.23
CA GLU A 183 7.74 -12.54 -11.22
C GLU A 183 6.24 -12.54 -11.58
N SER A 184 5.42 -11.84 -10.79
CA SER A 184 3.95 -11.82 -10.91
C SER A 184 3.38 -10.54 -11.54
N ASN A 185 4.20 -9.59 -11.99
CA ASN A 185 3.65 -8.34 -12.51
C ASN A 185 2.97 -8.55 -13.86
N THR A 186 1.65 -8.43 -13.88
CA THR A 186 0.80 -8.32 -15.08
C THR A 186 1.25 -7.17 -16.00
N LEU A 187 1.91 -6.16 -15.45
CA LEU A 187 2.55 -5.05 -16.17
C LEU A 187 3.63 -5.50 -17.17
N ASN A 188 4.23 -6.69 -17.00
CA ASN A 188 5.24 -7.23 -17.92
C ASN A 188 4.70 -7.55 -19.32
N ASN A 189 3.39 -7.69 -19.48
CA ASN A 189 2.77 -8.13 -20.74
C ASN A 189 2.11 -7.01 -21.55
N SER A 190 1.97 -5.81 -21.02
CA SER A 190 1.10 -4.78 -21.64
C SER A 190 1.84 -3.62 -22.31
N SER A 191 3.10 -3.33 -21.98
CA SER A 191 3.78 -2.19 -22.58
C SER A 191 5.04 -2.57 -23.35
N LYS A 192 5.06 -2.29 -24.63
CA LYS A 192 6.23 -2.37 -25.53
C LYS A 192 7.36 -1.40 -25.15
N ASP A 193 7.16 -0.56 -24.14
CA ASP A 193 8.02 0.55 -23.78
C ASP A 193 8.71 0.41 -22.41
N VAL A 194 8.95 -0.83 -21.96
CA VAL A 194 9.72 -1.09 -20.73
C VAL A 194 11.16 -1.42 -21.07
N ILE A 195 12.09 -0.81 -20.34
CA ILE A 195 13.53 -1.05 -20.43
C ILE A 195 13.99 -1.67 -19.12
N THR A 196 14.82 -2.71 -19.23
CA THR A 196 15.53 -3.27 -18.07
C THR A 196 16.83 -2.54 -17.86
N GLU A 197 17.03 -1.97 -16.67
CA GLU A 197 18.32 -1.43 -16.24
C GLU A 197 19.06 -2.48 -15.42
N PRO A 198 20.35 -2.72 -15.72
CA PRO A 198 21.14 -3.72 -15.02
C PRO A 198 21.50 -3.28 -13.60
N GLU A 199 22.01 -4.23 -12.83
CA GLU A 199 22.72 -3.92 -11.59
C GLU A 199 24.02 -3.21 -11.88
N GLU A 200 24.32 -2.19 -11.08
CA GLU A 200 25.54 -1.40 -11.23
C GLU A 200 26.11 -1.06 -9.85
N TYR A 201 27.45 -1.09 -9.74
CA TYR A 201 28.12 -0.57 -8.54
C TYR A 201 28.11 0.94 -8.53
N CYS A 202 27.61 1.51 -7.46
CA CYS A 202 27.36 2.93 -7.31
C CYS A 202 27.91 3.47 -5.99
N LEU A 203 28.24 4.75 -5.99
CA LEU A 203 28.20 5.57 -4.80
C LEU A 203 26.72 5.82 -4.48
N ILE A 204 26.31 5.53 -3.25
CA ILE A 204 24.92 5.58 -2.80
C ILE A 204 24.80 6.57 -1.65
N THR A 205 23.81 7.44 -1.72
CA THR A 205 23.37 8.29 -0.60
C THR A 205 21.85 8.38 -0.55
N TYR A 206 21.34 8.91 0.55
CA TYR A 206 19.94 9.25 0.73
C TYR A 206 19.83 10.74 1.02
N GLU A 207 19.00 11.42 0.24
CA GLU A 207 18.84 12.87 0.32
C GLU A 207 17.35 13.24 0.30
N TYR A 208 17.06 14.45 0.78
CA TYR A 208 15.75 15.03 0.53
C TYR A 208 15.62 15.41 -0.95
N MET A 209 14.47 15.08 -1.53
CA MET A 209 14.19 15.46 -2.90
C MET A 209 14.15 16.97 -3.06
N SER A 210 14.90 17.51 -4.02
CA SER A 210 14.80 18.87 -4.52
C SER A 210 14.30 18.87 -5.96
N ARG A 211 13.65 19.95 -6.38
CA ARG A 211 13.27 20.18 -7.78
C ARG A 211 14.44 20.69 -8.61
N GLU A 212 15.45 21.26 -7.96
CA GLU A 212 16.65 21.78 -8.60
C GLU A 212 17.68 20.64 -8.76
N PRO A 213 18.02 20.24 -10.00
CA PRO A 213 18.95 19.14 -10.25
C PRO A 213 20.30 19.34 -9.57
N GLU A 214 20.80 20.59 -9.58
CA GLU A 214 22.07 20.95 -8.99
C GLU A 214 22.14 20.69 -7.50
N GLU A 215 21.03 20.94 -6.78
CA GLU A 215 20.96 20.68 -5.34
C GLU A 215 20.99 19.18 -5.02
N LEU A 216 20.34 18.36 -5.85
CA LEU A 216 20.33 16.90 -5.69
C LEU A 216 21.69 16.27 -5.93
N VAL A 217 22.42 16.72 -6.96
CA VAL A 217 23.66 16.07 -7.38
C VAL A 217 24.90 16.65 -6.71
N ARG A 218 24.86 17.87 -6.21
CA ARG A 218 26.01 18.55 -5.58
C ARG A 218 26.66 17.74 -4.47
N PRO A 219 25.94 17.20 -3.47
CA PRO A 219 26.54 16.42 -2.39
C PRO A 219 27.31 15.20 -2.92
N VAL A 220 26.77 14.55 -3.96
CA VAL A 220 27.37 13.37 -4.58
C VAL A 220 28.65 13.73 -5.31
N ILE A 221 28.64 14.82 -6.09
CA ILE A 221 29.80 15.28 -6.85
C ILE A 221 30.93 15.73 -5.92
N GLU A 222 30.60 16.50 -4.88
CA GLU A 222 31.56 16.98 -3.89
C GLU A 222 32.22 15.81 -3.16
N TYR A 223 31.43 14.88 -2.65
CA TYR A 223 31.95 13.70 -1.97
C TYR A 223 32.83 12.84 -2.89
N ALA A 224 32.39 12.57 -4.12
CA ALA A 224 33.16 11.79 -5.08
C ALA A 224 34.50 12.45 -5.40
N ARG A 225 34.52 13.78 -5.62
CA ARG A 225 35.75 14.55 -5.84
C ARG A 225 36.68 14.48 -4.64
N ASP A 226 36.18 14.68 -3.43
CA ASP A 226 36.99 14.70 -2.22
C ASP A 226 37.61 13.32 -1.91
N LYS A 227 36.93 12.24 -2.31
CA LYS A 227 37.40 10.86 -2.16
C LYS A 227 38.14 10.30 -3.36
N GLY A 228 38.28 11.07 -4.45
CA GLY A 228 38.88 10.61 -5.68
C GLY A 228 38.12 9.50 -6.39
N ILE A 229 36.78 9.49 -6.25
CA ILE A 229 35.89 8.53 -6.87
C ILE A 229 35.49 9.02 -8.25
N GLU A 230 35.75 8.22 -9.27
CA GLU A 230 35.34 8.53 -10.64
C GLU A 230 33.94 7.97 -10.94
N LEU A 231 33.03 8.86 -11.32
CA LEU A 231 31.64 8.54 -11.70
C LEU A 231 31.50 8.43 -13.22
N THR A 232 30.49 7.69 -13.69
CA THR A 232 30.19 7.54 -15.14
C THR A 232 29.59 8.79 -15.76
N GLY A 233 29.10 9.73 -14.94
CA GLY A 233 28.42 10.96 -15.37
C GLY A 233 26.90 10.88 -15.33
N LYS A 234 26.30 9.73 -15.05
CA LYS A 234 24.86 9.60 -14.83
C LYS A 234 24.55 9.41 -13.35
N ILE A 235 23.51 10.07 -12.87
CA ILE A 235 23.02 9.94 -11.49
C ILE A 235 21.55 9.54 -11.57
N TYR A 236 21.23 8.44 -10.94
CA TYR A 236 19.87 7.91 -10.82
C TYR A 236 19.34 8.17 -9.43
N GLY A 237 18.06 8.43 -9.32
CA GLY A 237 17.38 8.51 -8.04
C GLY A 237 16.05 7.77 -8.05
N ILE A 238 15.72 7.18 -6.91
CA ILE A 238 14.45 6.51 -6.69
C ILE A 238 13.78 7.19 -5.51
N GLU A 239 12.59 7.74 -5.72
CA GLU A 239 11.77 8.24 -4.63
C GLU A 239 11.34 7.07 -3.76
N ARG A 240 11.62 7.13 -2.45
CA ARG A 240 11.43 6.03 -1.52
C ARG A 240 10.29 6.29 -0.56
N THR A 241 10.49 7.23 0.34
CA THR A 241 9.60 7.45 1.46
C THR A 241 9.05 8.86 1.44
N ASN A 242 7.73 8.98 1.45
CA ASN A 242 7.06 10.27 1.65
C ASN A 242 6.58 10.38 3.09
N TYR A 243 6.68 11.56 3.65
CA TYR A 243 6.10 11.90 4.92
C TYR A 243 5.70 13.37 4.94
N TYR A 244 4.95 13.75 5.95
CA TYR A 244 4.47 15.11 6.08
C TYR A 244 5.10 15.72 7.34
N VAL A 245 5.72 16.90 7.18
CA VAL A 245 6.25 17.72 8.27
C VAL A 245 5.57 19.08 8.18
N ASP A 246 4.92 19.49 9.25
CA ASP A 246 4.15 20.76 9.31
C ASP A 246 3.15 20.93 8.15
N GLY A 247 2.55 19.83 7.70
CA GLY A 247 1.59 19.80 6.60
C GLY A 247 2.22 19.81 5.21
N GLU A 248 3.52 19.94 5.09
CA GLU A 248 4.24 19.86 3.83
C GLU A 248 4.72 18.44 3.52
N ARG A 249 4.50 18.00 2.31
CA ARG A 249 4.98 16.72 1.82
C ARG A 249 6.48 16.76 1.57
N ARG A 250 7.20 15.81 2.17
CA ARG A 250 8.63 15.65 2.01
C ARG A 250 8.94 14.25 1.47
N TRP A 251 9.95 14.15 0.62
CA TRP A 251 10.40 12.89 0.07
C TRP A 251 11.86 12.65 0.41
N VAL A 252 12.18 11.41 0.73
CA VAL A 252 13.54 10.92 0.72
C VAL A 252 13.75 10.14 -0.57
N CYS A 253 14.84 10.40 -1.26
CA CYS A 253 15.26 9.65 -2.43
C CYS A 253 16.58 8.94 -2.16
N ALA A 254 16.68 7.71 -2.67
CA ALA A 254 17.95 7.01 -2.77
C ALA A 254 18.63 7.45 -4.08
N ILE A 255 19.84 7.96 -3.98
CA ILE A 255 20.64 8.43 -5.11
C ILE A 255 21.74 7.42 -5.39
N TYR A 256 21.88 7.04 -6.64
CA TYR A 256 22.85 6.08 -7.15
C TYR A 256 23.69 6.75 -8.24
N ALA A 257 24.98 6.87 -7.99
CA ALA A 257 25.95 7.40 -8.95
C ALA A 257 26.90 6.28 -9.39
N PRO A 258 26.75 5.69 -10.60
CA PRO A 258 27.54 4.58 -11.06
C PRO A 258 29.03 4.90 -11.13
N LEU A 259 29.83 3.95 -10.66
CA LEU A 259 31.28 4.05 -10.61
C LEU A 259 31.89 3.72 -11.97
N LYS A 260 32.87 4.49 -12.41
CA LYS A 260 33.61 4.22 -13.63
C LYS A 260 34.56 3.02 -13.52
N HIS A 261 35.11 2.81 -12.31
CA HIS A 261 36.06 1.74 -11.98
C HIS A 261 35.63 1.00 -10.71
N PRO A 262 34.54 0.19 -10.76
CA PRO A 262 34.03 -0.47 -9.57
C PRO A 262 35.00 -1.47 -8.95
N GLU A 263 35.90 -2.07 -9.73
CA GLU A 263 36.91 -3.01 -9.28
C GLU A 263 37.85 -2.46 -8.22
N LYS A 264 38.05 -1.14 -8.18
CA LYS A 264 38.89 -0.47 -7.16
C LYS A 264 38.26 -0.52 -5.77
N TYR A 265 36.97 -0.80 -5.65
CA TYR A 265 36.16 -0.70 -4.43
C TYR A 265 35.53 -2.00 -3.99
N MET A 266 35.69 -3.10 -4.76
CA MET A 266 35.14 -4.41 -4.45
C MET A 266 35.94 -5.18 -3.38
N SER A 267 37.10 -4.68 -2.98
CA SER A 267 38.04 -5.37 -2.06
C SER A 267 38.05 -4.78 -0.65
N ILE A 268 37.08 -3.95 -0.33
CA ILE A 268 36.86 -3.36 0.98
C ILE A 268 35.52 -3.87 1.52
#